data_481db6009a0d0cbe3256dd92ad53adc2
#
_entry.id   481db6009a0d0cbe3256dd92ad53adc2
#
_cell.length_a   1.000
_cell.length_b   1.000
_cell.length_c   1.000
_cell.angle_alpha   90.00
_cell.angle_beta   90.00
_cell.angle_gamma   90.00
#
_symmetry.space_group_name_H-M   'P 1'
#
loop_
_entity.id
_entity.type
_entity.pdbx_description
1 polymer ?
#
loop_
_entity_poly.entity_id
_entity_poly.type
_entity_poly.pdbx_seq_one_letter_code
_entity_poly.pdbx_strand_id
1 'polypeptide(L)'
;MAAIKDFYNGVPTPKNFEPITFKDGKFIVPDRTVLTYVEGDGTGRDIWKASQRVFDAAIKKVSGGKREVSWFEVFAGEKSKAKFNEWLAPETVEAIQAFRVGIKGPLTTPVGGGIRSLNVGLRHLLNLYACVRPVKYIPGVPSPVKHPERMNVVIFRENTEDVYSGIEWASGTPEAAKVIEFLNTVATKKIRPDSGVGIKPISPFGSKRLIRRAIKFALENKRRTVTLVHKGNIMKFTEGAFRDWGYELTRDEFRQECVIERESWILDNKDKNPNLTIEQNANMVEPGLEFAPESFRQEVYQEVKDTLEKIGATHGNGQWKKKLMINDRIAEDRKSTRLNSSHVSESRMPSSA
;
A
#
# COMPACT_ATOMS: atom_id res chain seq x y z
N MET A 1 -20.94 -12.61 -8.67
CA MET A 1 -21.12 -12.23 -7.25
C MET A 1 -21.43 -13.51 -6.49
N ALA A 2 -20.81 -13.72 -5.32
CA ALA A 2 -21.26 -14.81 -4.45
C ALA A 2 -22.71 -14.57 -4.07
N ALA A 3 -23.56 -15.58 -4.23
CA ALA A 3 -24.96 -15.48 -3.81
C ALA A 3 -25.03 -15.39 -2.28
N ILE A 4 -25.90 -14.55 -1.78
CA ILE A 4 -26.14 -14.44 -0.33
C ILE A 4 -26.94 -15.67 0.10
N LYS A 5 -26.43 -16.38 1.10
CA LYS A 5 -27.07 -17.56 1.70
C LYS A 5 -28.05 -17.12 2.80
N ASP A 6 -29.06 -17.97 3.11
CA ASP A 6 -29.98 -17.74 4.24
C ASP A 6 -29.27 -17.84 5.60
N PHE A 7 -28.16 -18.58 5.67
CA PHE A 7 -27.39 -18.80 6.88
C PHE A 7 -25.87 -18.80 6.55
N TYR A 8 -25.07 -18.32 7.49
CA TYR A 8 -23.61 -18.49 7.51
C TYR A 8 -23.18 -18.95 8.89
N ASN A 9 -22.46 -20.08 8.96
CA ASN A 9 -22.05 -20.71 10.21
C ASN A 9 -23.22 -20.88 11.23
N GLY A 10 -24.41 -21.23 10.73
CA GLY A 10 -25.60 -21.42 11.54
C GLY A 10 -26.29 -20.13 12.02
N VAL A 11 -25.78 -18.96 11.66
CA VAL A 11 -26.40 -17.67 11.97
C VAL A 11 -27.27 -17.23 10.81
N PRO A 12 -28.55 -16.91 11.04
CA PRO A 12 -29.45 -16.47 9.99
C PRO A 12 -29.07 -15.10 9.44
N THR A 13 -29.06 -14.97 8.12
CA THR A 13 -28.81 -13.70 7.44
C THR A 13 -29.92 -12.69 7.77
N PRO A 14 -29.57 -11.42 8.09
CA PRO A 14 -30.56 -10.39 8.39
C PRO A 14 -31.56 -10.17 7.25
N LYS A 15 -32.83 -10.28 7.53
CA LYS A 15 -33.90 -10.01 6.58
C LYS A 15 -34.21 -8.51 6.52
N ASN A 16 -34.65 -8.02 5.37
CA ASN A 16 -34.97 -6.60 5.13
C ASN A 16 -33.75 -5.64 5.21
N PHE A 17 -32.54 -6.15 5.00
CA PHE A 17 -31.32 -5.39 4.87
C PHE A 17 -30.61 -5.82 3.60
N GLU A 18 -29.87 -4.92 2.98
CA GLU A 18 -29.22 -5.15 1.70
C GLU A 18 -27.68 -5.04 1.83
N PRO A 19 -26.90 -5.75 1.02
CA PRO A 19 -25.47 -5.61 0.98
C PRO A 19 -25.06 -4.29 0.32
N ILE A 20 -23.92 -3.76 0.70
CA ILE A 20 -23.24 -2.71 -0.07
C ILE A 20 -22.81 -3.29 -1.41
N THR A 21 -23.13 -2.59 -2.50
CA THR A 21 -22.73 -2.99 -3.86
C THR A 21 -21.73 -2.02 -4.47
N PHE A 22 -21.05 -2.44 -5.52
CA PHE A 22 -20.12 -1.61 -6.27
C PHE A 22 -20.47 -1.65 -7.75
N LYS A 23 -20.82 -0.50 -8.29
CA LYS A 23 -21.21 -0.35 -9.69
C LYS A 23 -20.64 0.94 -10.25
N ASP A 24 -20.14 0.90 -11.48
CA ASP A 24 -19.62 2.06 -12.20
C ASP A 24 -18.56 2.86 -11.40
N GLY A 25 -17.67 2.15 -10.70
CA GLY A 25 -16.58 2.74 -9.91
C GLY A 25 -17.01 3.33 -8.55
N LYS A 26 -18.28 3.17 -8.14
CA LYS A 26 -18.82 3.75 -6.91
C LYS A 26 -19.46 2.70 -6.01
N PHE A 27 -19.36 2.92 -4.70
CA PHE A 27 -20.13 2.16 -3.74
C PHE A 27 -21.57 2.66 -3.69
N ILE A 28 -22.52 1.73 -3.77
CA ILE A 28 -23.94 1.97 -3.52
C ILE A 28 -24.24 1.42 -2.13
N VAL A 29 -24.58 2.32 -1.23
CA VAL A 29 -24.86 2.01 0.19
C VAL A 29 -26.36 2.15 0.42
N PRO A 30 -27.07 1.05 0.66
CA PRO A 30 -28.51 1.10 0.97
C PRO A 30 -28.79 1.82 2.30
N ASP A 31 -30.00 2.32 2.48
CA ASP A 31 -30.41 2.95 3.75
C ASP A 31 -30.47 1.92 4.89
N ARG A 32 -30.80 0.67 4.57
CA ARG A 32 -30.75 -0.47 5.49
C ARG A 32 -29.71 -1.47 5.00
N THR A 33 -28.51 -1.41 5.57
CA THR A 33 -27.38 -2.22 5.09
C THR A 33 -26.90 -3.24 6.12
N VAL A 34 -26.33 -4.35 5.61
CA VAL A 34 -25.64 -5.35 6.42
C VAL A 34 -24.15 -5.06 6.41
N LEU A 35 -23.54 -5.04 7.59
CA LEU A 35 -22.09 -5.06 7.74
C LEU A 35 -21.69 -6.29 8.55
N THR A 36 -20.78 -7.10 8.01
CA THR A 36 -20.21 -8.22 8.76
C THR A 36 -19.23 -7.73 9.81
N TYR A 37 -19.12 -8.44 10.93
CA TYR A 37 -18.07 -8.17 11.89
C TYR A 37 -17.53 -9.46 12.52
N VAL A 38 -16.25 -9.39 12.86
CA VAL A 38 -15.56 -10.36 13.72
C VAL A 38 -15.27 -9.64 15.03
N GLU A 39 -15.85 -10.13 16.14
CA GLU A 39 -15.66 -9.54 17.46
C GLU A 39 -14.17 -9.50 17.85
N GLY A 40 -13.47 -10.60 17.58
CA GLY A 40 -12.05 -10.75 17.88
C GLY A 40 -11.79 -11.36 19.25
N ASP A 41 -10.50 -11.46 19.57
CA ASP A 41 -9.98 -12.11 20.78
C ASP A 41 -9.58 -11.07 21.83
N GLY A 42 -9.36 -11.52 23.06
CA GLY A 42 -8.92 -10.69 24.18
C GLY A 42 -9.84 -9.49 24.40
N THR A 43 -9.33 -8.28 24.27
CA THR A 43 -10.11 -7.02 24.43
C THR A 43 -11.09 -6.75 23.30
N GLY A 44 -11.14 -7.58 22.27
CA GLY A 44 -11.99 -7.39 21.09
C GLY A 44 -13.46 -7.22 21.41
N ARG A 45 -13.96 -8.04 22.35
CA ARG A 45 -15.35 -8.00 22.82
C ARG A 45 -15.72 -6.65 23.43
N ASP A 46 -14.86 -6.12 24.30
CA ASP A 46 -15.11 -4.84 24.98
C ASP A 46 -15.03 -3.68 24.00
N ILE A 47 -14.03 -3.69 23.12
CA ILE A 47 -13.87 -2.70 22.05
C ILE A 47 -15.10 -2.73 21.13
N TRP A 48 -15.54 -3.91 20.70
CA TRP A 48 -16.68 -4.03 19.81
C TRP A 48 -17.97 -3.52 20.45
N LYS A 49 -18.26 -3.94 21.69
CA LYS A 49 -19.45 -3.49 22.43
C LYS A 49 -19.51 -1.97 22.58
N ALA A 50 -18.38 -1.33 22.86
CA ALA A 50 -18.31 0.12 22.95
C ALA A 50 -18.45 0.79 21.57
N SER A 51 -17.76 0.26 20.56
CA SER A 51 -17.76 0.83 19.19
C SER A 51 -19.14 0.73 18.53
N GLN A 52 -19.83 -0.37 18.66
CA GLN A 52 -21.16 -0.57 18.08
C GLN A 52 -22.13 0.52 18.58
N ARG A 53 -22.16 0.81 19.87
CA ARG A 53 -22.99 1.88 20.45
C ARG A 53 -22.69 3.25 19.85
N VAL A 54 -21.42 3.54 19.63
CA VAL A 54 -20.99 4.81 19.02
C VAL A 54 -21.41 4.87 17.56
N PHE A 55 -21.21 3.80 16.81
CA PHE A 55 -21.62 3.72 15.41
C PHE A 55 -23.11 3.89 15.23
N ASP A 56 -23.91 3.16 16.00
CA ASP A 56 -25.38 3.25 15.93
C ASP A 56 -25.87 4.68 16.23
N ALA A 57 -25.35 5.30 17.30
CA ALA A 57 -25.67 6.67 17.64
C ALA A 57 -25.27 7.68 16.55
N ALA A 58 -24.07 7.51 15.98
CA ALA A 58 -23.57 8.37 14.91
C ALA A 58 -24.38 8.23 13.62
N ILE A 59 -24.69 7.00 13.20
CA ILE A 59 -25.51 6.72 12.02
C ILE A 59 -26.90 7.34 12.16
N LYS A 60 -27.55 7.14 13.31
CA LYS A 60 -28.84 7.73 13.61
C LYS A 60 -28.81 9.25 13.56
N LYS A 61 -27.79 9.87 14.18
CA LYS A 61 -27.65 11.33 14.22
C LYS A 61 -27.42 11.93 12.83
N VAL A 62 -26.47 11.37 12.06
CA VAL A 62 -26.10 11.89 10.73
C VAL A 62 -27.20 11.71 9.71
N SER A 63 -27.93 10.58 9.78
CA SER A 63 -29.00 10.27 8.82
C SER A 63 -30.38 10.79 9.21
N GLY A 64 -30.51 11.41 10.38
CA GLY A 64 -31.83 11.78 10.90
C GLY A 64 -32.74 10.56 11.14
N GLY A 65 -32.16 9.40 11.42
CA GLY A 65 -32.86 8.15 11.65
C GLY A 65 -33.26 7.39 10.36
N LYS A 66 -32.90 7.88 9.18
CA LYS A 66 -33.22 7.24 7.89
C LYS A 66 -32.38 6.00 7.59
N ARG A 67 -31.17 5.93 8.13
CA ARG A 67 -30.24 4.82 7.89
C ARG A 67 -30.09 3.92 9.09
N GLU A 68 -29.96 2.63 8.81
CA GLU A 68 -29.80 1.58 9.81
C GLU A 68 -28.75 0.57 9.32
N VAL A 69 -27.95 0.06 10.25
CA VAL A 69 -26.99 -1.02 9.99
C VAL A 69 -27.40 -2.25 10.79
N SER A 70 -27.50 -3.37 10.11
CA SER A 70 -27.55 -4.68 10.76
C SER A 70 -26.15 -5.24 10.89
N TRP A 71 -25.69 -5.41 12.11
CA TRP A 71 -24.40 -5.99 12.43
C TRP A 71 -24.49 -7.51 12.39
N PHE A 72 -23.84 -8.12 11.39
CA PHE A 72 -23.88 -9.55 11.16
C PHE A 72 -22.58 -10.21 11.61
N GLU A 73 -22.64 -10.97 12.72
CA GLU A 73 -21.45 -11.62 13.29
C GLU A 73 -20.98 -12.79 12.42
N VAL A 74 -19.68 -12.78 12.12
CA VAL A 74 -18.96 -13.90 11.49
C VAL A 74 -17.76 -14.27 12.37
N PHE A 75 -17.30 -15.52 12.33
CA PHE A 75 -16.46 -16.09 13.36
C PHE A 75 -15.02 -16.31 12.88
N ALA A 76 -14.07 -15.77 13.64
CA ALA A 76 -12.63 -16.05 13.56
C ALA A 76 -12.00 -15.93 14.95
N GLY A 77 -10.84 -16.53 15.15
CA GLY A 77 -10.10 -16.52 16.40
C GLY A 77 -10.62 -17.54 17.43
N GLU A 78 -10.45 -17.25 18.70
CA GLU A 78 -10.79 -18.14 19.83
C GLU A 78 -12.28 -18.52 19.84
N LYS A 79 -13.16 -17.57 19.54
CA LYS A 79 -14.60 -17.81 19.47
C LYS A 79 -14.98 -18.80 18.36
N SER A 80 -14.31 -18.71 17.22
CA SER A 80 -14.46 -19.68 16.13
C SER A 80 -13.93 -21.05 16.52
N LYS A 81 -12.75 -21.11 17.13
CA LYS A 81 -12.14 -22.36 17.61
C LYS A 81 -13.03 -23.06 18.62
N ALA A 82 -13.62 -22.34 19.57
CA ALA A 82 -14.53 -22.89 20.57
C ALA A 82 -15.83 -23.45 19.98
N LYS A 83 -16.39 -22.78 18.95
CA LYS A 83 -17.67 -23.18 18.35
C LYS A 83 -17.56 -24.24 17.28
N PHE A 84 -16.52 -24.17 16.42
CA PHE A 84 -16.41 -24.95 15.19
C PHE A 84 -15.15 -25.80 15.14
N ASN A 85 -14.32 -25.78 16.20
CA ASN A 85 -13.01 -26.41 16.24
C ASN A 85 -12.02 -25.91 15.15
N GLU A 86 -12.30 -24.76 14.55
CA GLU A 86 -11.48 -24.10 13.54
C GLU A 86 -11.22 -22.65 13.89
N TRP A 87 -10.01 -22.16 13.65
CA TRP A 87 -9.64 -20.76 13.95
C TRP A 87 -10.30 -19.74 13.00
N LEU A 88 -10.71 -20.18 11.83
CA LEU A 88 -11.48 -19.42 10.87
C LEU A 88 -12.65 -20.29 10.42
N ALA A 89 -13.86 -19.94 10.81
CA ALA A 89 -15.04 -20.70 10.46
C ALA A 89 -15.24 -20.73 8.94
N PRO A 90 -15.63 -21.87 8.35
CA PRO A 90 -15.60 -22.10 6.90
C PRO A 90 -16.33 -21.03 6.08
N GLU A 91 -17.50 -20.59 6.53
CA GLU A 91 -18.34 -19.64 5.81
C GLU A 91 -18.05 -18.16 6.13
N THR A 92 -17.09 -17.87 7.02
CA THR A 92 -16.74 -16.48 7.38
C THR A 92 -16.21 -15.70 6.19
N VAL A 93 -15.33 -16.30 5.39
CA VAL A 93 -14.76 -15.66 4.19
C VAL A 93 -15.86 -15.41 3.15
N GLU A 94 -16.73 -16.41 2.94
CA GLU A 94 -17.84 -16.29 2.01
C GLU A 94 -18.83 -15.18 2.42
N ALA A 95 -19.16 -15.08 3.71
CA ALA A 95 -20.01 -14.01 4.23
C ALA A 95 -19.41 -12.63 3.99
N ILE A 96 -18.13 -12.45 4.31
CA ILE A 96 -17.43 -11.17 4.08
C ILE A 96 -17.41 -10.84 2.57
N GLN A 97 -17.18 -11.81 1.71
CA GLN A 97 -17.22 -11.63 0.25
C GLN A 97 -18.63 -11.25 -0.25
N ALA A 98 -19.66 -11.87 0.29
CA ALA A 98 -21.05 -11.59 -0.09
C ALA A 98 -21.48 -10.18 0.31
N PHE A 99 -21.16 -9.76 1.54
CA PHE A 99 -21.51 -8.43 2.07
C PHE A 99 -20.45 -7.35 1.80
N ARG A 100 -19.23 -7.71 1.32
CA ARG A 100 -18.16 -6.84 0.84
C ARG A 100 -17.49 -5.95 1.88
N VAL A 101 -18.13 -5.62 2.96
CA VAL A 101 -17.58 -4.77 4.02
C VAL A 101 -17.65 -5.51 5.34
N GLY A 102 -16.53 -5.55 6.05
CA GLY A 102 -16.43 -6.18 7.35
C GLY A 102 -15.57 -5.39 8.31
N ILE A 103 -15.94 -5.38 9.57
CA ILE A 103 -15.15 -4.86 10.68
C ILE A 103 -14.56 -6.04 11.41
N LYS A 104 -13.26 -5.98 11.70
CA LYS A 104 -12.56 -7.05 12.39
C LYS A 104 -11.88 -6.52 13.66
N GLY A 105 -12.21 -7.14 14.78
CA GLY A 105 -11.48 -6.97 16.03
C GLY A 105 -10.08 -7.62 16.01
N PRO A 106 -9.30 -7.52 17.09
CA PRO A 106 -8.01 -8.17 17.20
C PRO A 106 -8.15 -9.69 17.09
N LEU A 107 -7.18 -10.36 16.47
CA LEU A 107 -7.13 -11.82 16.41
C LEU A 107 -5.78 -12.27 16.93
N THR A 108 -5.79 -13.18 17.89
CA THR A 108 -4.62 -13.85 18.44
C THR A 108 -4.05 -14.81 17.42
N THR A 109 -2.73 -14.77 17.23
CA THR A 109 -2.03 -15.81 16.48
C THR A 109 -1.54 -16.84 17.49
N PRO A 110 -2.00 -18.10 17.44
CA PRO A 110 -1.54 -19.12 18.37
C PRO A 110 -0.03 -19.27 18.33
N VAL A 111 0.60 -19.32 19.48
CA VAL A 111 2.04 -19.53 19.60
C VAL A 111 2.30 -21.04 19.54
N GLY A 112 3.11 -21.49 18.58
CA GLY A 112 3.44 -22.90 18.37
C GLY A 112 2.64 -23.58 17.25
N GLY A 113 3.20 -24.61 16.64
CA GLY A 113 2.51 -25.46 15.67
C GLY A 113 2.41 -24.95 14.24
N GLY A 114 3.19 -23.94 13.82
CA GLY A 114 3.26 -23.53 12.41
C GLY A 114 2.01 -22.83 11.86
N ILE A 115 1.10 -22.40 12.74
CA ILE A 115 -0.13 -21.68 12.34
C ILE A 115 0.24 -20.27 11.88
N ARG A 116 -0.03 -19.97 10.61
CA ARG A 116 0.14 -18.63 10.06
C ARG A 116 -0.87 -17.67 10.67
N SER A 117 -0.48 -16.39 10.76
CA SER A 117 -1.37 -15.34 11.26
C SER A 117 -2.71 -15.33 10.54
N LEU A 118 -3.80 -15.48 11.30
CA LEU A 118 -5.19 -15.40 10.78
C LEU A 118 -5.44 -14.08 10.04
N ASN A 119 -4.79 -13.00 10.50
CA ASN A 119 -4.88 -11.69 9.84
C ASN A 119 -4.27 -11.72 8.42
N VAL A 120 -3.15 -12.40 8.25
CA VAL A 120 -2.53 -12.58 6.93
C VAL A 120 -3.40 -13.50 6.07
N GLY A 121 -3.88 -14.60 6.62
CA GLY A 121 -4.78 -15.54 5.93
C GLY A 121 -6.02 -14.85 5.37
N LEU A 122 -6.72 -14.05 6.17
CA LEU A 122 -7.89 -13.28 5.73
C LEU A 122 -7.55 -12.29 4.60
N ARG A 123 -6.41 -11.60 4.68
CA ARG A 123 -5.99 -10.67 3.62
C ARG A 123 -5.76 -11.36 2.29
N HIS A 124 -5.16 -12.56 2.31
CA HIS A 124 -4.94 -13.36 1.09
C HIS A 124 -6.25 -13.92 0.54
N LEU A 125 -7.08 -14.56 1.38
CA LEU A 125 -8.34 -15.18 0.97
C LEU A 125 -9.33 -14.16 0.40
N LEU A 126 -9.35 -12.94 0.94
CA LEU A 126 -10.20 -11.84 0.48
C LEU A 126 -9.51 -10.95 -0.55
N ASN A 127 -8.27 -11.25 -0.95
CA ASN A 127 -7.46 -10.44 -1.86
C ASN A 127 -7.40 -8.94 -1.47
N LEU A 128 -7.18 -8.67 -0.19
CA LEU A 128 -7.06 -7.31 0.35
C LEU A 128 -5.65 -6.77 0.07
N TYR A 129 -5.37 -6.43 -1.17
CA TYR A 129 -4.05 -6.06 -1.68
C TYR A 129 -3.50 -4.74 -1.13
N ALA A 130 -4.35 -3.83 -0.67
CA ALA A 130 -3.94 -2.53 -0.18
C ALA A 130 -4.32 -2.34 1.29
N CYS A 131 -3.33 -2.25 2.18
CA CYS A 131 -3.53 -1.81 3.54
C CYS A 131 -3.45 -0.27 3.57
N VAL A 132 -4.57 0.40 3.80
CA VAL A 132 -4.67 1.86 3.81
C VAL A 132 -4.69 2.37 5.25
N ARG A 133 -3.67 3.14 5.62
CA ARG A 133 -3.47 3.63 6.99
C ARG A 133 -3.36 5.15 7.01
N PRO A 134 -4.45 5.87 7.29
CA PRO A 134 -4.38 7.31 7.54
C PRO A 134 -3.66 7.59 8.86
N VAL A 135 -2.67 8.47 8.83
CA VAL A 135 -1.94 8.95 10.00
C VAL A 135 -2.09 10.46 10.05
N LYS A 136 -2.89 10.91 10.99
CA LYS A 136 -3.16 12.33 11.23
C LYS A 136 -3.14 12.59 12.73
N TYR A 137 -2.55 13.71 13.13
CA TYR A 137 -2.58 14.14 14.52
C TYR A 137 -4.00 14.45 14.99
N ILE A 138 -4.32 14.00 16.18
CA ILE A 138 -5.58 14.32 16.87
C ILE A 138 -5.26 15.34 17.97
N PRO A 139 -5.79 16.57 17.91
CA PRO A 139 -5.55 17.58 18.94
C PRO A 139 -5.86 17.08 20.34
N GLY A 140 -4.98 17.39 21.29
CA GLY A 140 -5.10 16.97 22.69
C GLY A 140 -4.46 15.61 23.02
N VAL A 141 -4.04 14.83 22.03
CA VAL A 141 -3.32 13.57 22.26
C VAL A 141 -1.83 13.84 22.39
N PRO A 142 -1.15 13.33 23.43
CA PRO A 142 0.31 13.44 23.56
C PRO A 142 1.03 12.84 22.33
N SER A 143 2.08 13.50 21.87
CA SER A 143 2.86 13.06 20.73
C SER A 143 4.36 13.22 21.00
N PRO A 144 5.21 12.25 20.62
CA PRO A 144 6.66 12.37 20.72
C PRO A 144 7.26 13.31 19.65
N VAL A 145 6.46 13.73 18.67
CA VAL A 145 6.89 14.58 17.55
C VAL A 145 6.74 16.05 17.95
N LYS A 146 7.74 16.90 17.61
CA LYS A 146 7.73 18.33 17.96
C LYS A 146 6.57 19.12 17.33
N HIS A 147 6.18 18.77 16.10
CA HIS A 147 5.13 19.44 15.33
C HIS A 147 4.14 18.42 14.76
N PRO A 148 3.38 17.72 15.63
CA PRO A 148 2.49 16.66 15.20
C PRO A 148 1.33 17.16 14.33
N GLU A 149 0.94 18.41 14.47
CA GLU A 149 -0.10 19.06 13.66
C GLU A 149 0.22 19.09 12.15
N ARG A 150 1.50 18.98 11.79
CA ARG A 150 1.96 18.92 10.39
C ARG A 150 1.84 17.53 9.78
N MET A 151 1.61 16.50 10.60
CA MET A 151 1.50 15.13 10.13
C MET A 151 0.11 14.86 9.56
N ASN A 152 0.05 14.57 8.27
CA ASN A 152 -1.16 14.13 7.59
C ASN A 152 -0.76 13.29 6.38
N VAL A 153 -0.42 12.03 6.63
CA VAL A 153 -0.02 11.07 5.60
C VAL A 153 -0.99 9.90 5.54
N VAL A 154 -1.11 9.27 4.38
CA VAL A 154 -1.86 8.02 4.22
C VAL A 154 -0.91 6.99 3.62
N ILE A 155 -0.67 5.91 4.35
CA ILE A 155 0.24 4.85 3.92
C ILE A 155 -0.58 3.81 3.17
N PHE A 156 -0.16 3.51 1.93
CA PHE A 156 -0.64 2.38 1.14
C PHE A 156 0.43 1.30 1.17
N ARG A 157 0.11 0.15 1.76
CA ARG A 157 1.05 -0.95 1.93
C ARG A 157 0.55 -2.18 1.19
N GLU A 158 1.45 -2.85 0.48
CA GLU A 158 1.22 -4.15 -0.13
C GLU A 158 1.01 -5.22 0.95
N ASN A 159 0.12 -6.16 0.69
CA ASN A 159 -0.28 -7.21 1.63
C ASN A 159 -0.25 -8.63 1.07
N THR A 160 -0.05 -8.81 -0.23
CA THR A 160 -0.26 -10.11 -0.90
C THR A 160 1.01 -10.70 -1.50
N GLU A 161 2.02 -9.88 -1.66
CA GLU A 161 3.35 -10.25 -2.17
C GLU A 161 4.43 -9.88 -1.14
N ASP A 162 5.68 -9.79 -1.58
CA ASP A 162 6.83 -9.47 -0.76
C ASP A 162 7.04 -10.53 0.33
N VAL A 163 7.52 -10.16 1.50
CA VAL A 163 7.69 -11.05 2.66
C VAL A 163 6.37 -11.68 3.14
N TYR A 164 5.24 -11.07 2.77
CA TYR A 164 3.90 -11.58 3.13
C TYR A 164 3.43 -12.75 2.27
N SER A 165 4.14 -13.08 1.20
CA SER A 165 3.88 -14.32 0.43
C SER A 165 4.06 -15.56 1.30
N GLY A 166 4.92 -15.47 2.33
CA GLY A 166 5.16 -16.53 3.28
C GLY A 166 5.76 -17.79 2.63
N ILE A 167 6.53 -17.62 1.57
CA ILE A 167 7.24 -18.73 0.90
C ILE A 167 8.60 -18.85 1.57
N GLU A 168 8.74 -19.85 2.44
CA GLU A 168 9.98 -20.02 3.21
C GLU A 168 10.23 -21.48 3.62
N TRP A 169 11.48 -21.81 3.86
CA TRP A 169 11.95 -23.11 4.32
C TRP A 169 12.88 -22.91 5.50
N ALA A 170 12.66 -23.71 6.55
CA ALA A 170 13.47 -23.67 7.76
C ALA A 170 14.87 -24.27 7.53
N SER A 171 15.87 -23.66 8.17
CA SER A 171 17.23 -24.21 8.20
C SER A 171 17.24 -25.67 8.66
N GLY A 172 18.09 -26.48 8.05
CA GLY A 172 18.28 -27.90 8.40
C GLY A 172 17.21 -28.85 7.88
N THR A 173 16.21 -28.36 7.12
CA THR A 173 15.23 -29.24 6.49
C THR A 173 15.71 -29.75 5.12
N PRO A 174 15.30 -30.97 4.69
CA PRO A 174 15.63 -31.50 3.37
C PRO A 174 15.15 -30.61 2.22
N GLU A 175 14.02 -29.94 2.40
CA GLU A 175 13.45 -29.01 1.43
C GLU A 175 14.32 -27.76 1.29
N ALA A 176 14.79 -27.19 2.41
CA ALA A 176 15.73 -26.05 2.39
C ALA A 176 17.02 -26.42 1.66
N ALA A 177 17.55 -27.61 1.91
CA ALA A 177 18.77 -28.09 1.22
C ALA A 177 18.59 -28.15 -0.29
N LYS A 178 17.48 -28.73 -0.79
CA LYS A 178 17.15 -28.77 -2.23
C LYS A 178 17.00 -27.38 -2.83
N VAL A 179 16.34 -26.45 -2.12
CA VAL A 179 16.17 -25.07 -2.58
C VAL A 179 17.51 -24.34 -2.65
N ILE A 180 18.37 -24.51 -1.63
CA ILE A 180 19.72 -23.92 -1.61
C ILE A 180 20.57 -24.47 -2.75
N GLU A 181 20.54 -25.78 -2.98
CA GLU A 181 21.24 -26.43 -4.09
C GLU A 181 20.82 -25.81 -5.42
N PHE A 182 19.51 -25.77 -5.71
CA PHE A 182 18.99 -25.16 -6.93
C PHE A 182 19.38 -23.68 -7.05
N LEU A 183 19.17 -22.87 -6.02
CA LEU A 183 19.50 -21.45 -6.06
C LEU A 183 21.01 -21.23 -6.28
N ASN A 184 21.85 -22.10 -5.73
CA ASN A 184 23.29 -22.02 -5.94
C ASN A 184 23.73 -22.37 -7.37
N THR A 185 22.87 -22.94 -8.22
CA THR A 185 23.14 -23.12 -9.64
C THR A 185 22.91 -21.84 -10.46
N VAL A 186 21.97 -21.00 -10.04
CA VAL A 186 21.55 -19.81 -10.80
C VAL A 186 21.99 -18.49 -10.16
N ALA A 187 22.28 -18.47 -8.86
CA ALA A 187 22.68 -17.27 -8.15
C ALA A 187 24.15 -16.92 -8.36
N THR A 188 24.47 -15.64 -8.44
CA THR A 188 25.85 -15.15 -8.54
C THR A 188 26.65 -15.31 -7.23
N LYS A 189 25.93 -15.40 -6.10
CA LYS A 189 26.53 -15.59 -4.77
C LYS A 189 26.00 -16.90 -4.16
N LYS A 190 26.87 -17.62 -3.50
CA LYS A 190 26.51 -18.87 -2.85
C LYS A 190 25.79 -18.62 -1.52
N ILE A 191 24.73 -19.37 -1.30
CA ILE A 191 23.98 -19.43 -0.04
C ILE A 191 24.63 -20.48 0.86
N ARG A 192 24.80 -20.14 2.12
CA ARG A 192 25.36 -21.09 3.12
C ARG A 192 24.41 -22.26 3.32
N PRO A 193 24.93 -23.49 3.50
CA PRO A 193 24.08 -24.69 3.60
C PRO A 193 23.19 -24.72 4.85
N ASP A 194 23.58 -24.00 5.90
CA ASP A 194 22.86 -23.88 7.17
C ASP A 194 21.85 -22.72 7.20
N SER A 195 21.52 -22.14 6.05
CA SER A 195 20.59 -21.02 5.97
C SER A 195 19.13 -21.49 5.95
N GLY A 196 18.24 -20.74 6.61
CA GLY A 196 16.83 -20.71 6.22
C GLY A 196 16.69 -19.84 4.94
N VAL A 197 15.74 -20.18 4.09
CA VAL A 197 15.53 -19.46 2.82
C VAL A 197 14.09 -18.97 2.72
N GLY A 198 13.92 -17.70 2.37
CA GLY A 198 12.63 -17.11 2.06
C GLY A 198 12.63 -16.44 0.70
N ILE A 199 11.52 -16.54 -0.03
CA ILE A 199 11.33 -15.90 -1.34
C ILE A 199 10.47 -14.67 -1.19
N LYS A 200 10.95 -13.57 -1.77
CA LYS A 200 10.31 -12.27 -1.79
C LYS A 200 9.88 -11.91 -3.23
N PRO A 201 8.72 -12.38 -3.68
CA PRO A 201 8.23 -12.05 -5.02
C PRO A 201 7.62 -10.65 -5.04
N ILE A 202 7.92 -9.89 -6.10
CA ILE A 202 7.27 -8.60 -6.40
C ILE A 202 6.94 -8.61 -7.89
N SER A 203 5.68 -8.35 -8.25
CA SER A 203 5.20 -8.42 -9.62
C SER A 203 4.74 -7.05 -10.16
N PRO A 204 4.75 -6.83 -11.49
CA PRO A 204 4.12 -5.67 -12.11
C PRO A 204 2.64 -5.56 -11.74
N PHE A 205 1.92 -6.68 -11.68
CA PHE A 205 0.50 -6.72 -11.33
C PHE A 205 0.23 -6.22 -9.91
N GLY A 206 0.92 -6.78 -8.91
CA GLY A 206 0.78 -6.39 -7.51
C GLY A 206 1.19 -4.93 -7.30
N SER A 207 2.33 -4.53 -7.86
CA SER A 207 2.87 -3.17 -7.75
C SER A 207 1.95 -2.13 -8.39
N LYS A 208 1.57 -2.32 -9.65
CA LYS A 208 0.74 -1.35 -10.38
C LYS A 208 -0.65 -1.18 -9.77
N ARG A 209 -1.30 -2.25 -9.29
CA ARG A 209 -2.62 -2.13 -8.65
C ARG A 209 -2.59 -1.34 -7.35
N LEU A 210 -1.55 -1.52 -6.52
CA LEU A 210 -1.36 -0.76 -5.29
C LEU A 210 -1.14 0.73 -5.58
N ILE A 211 -0.19 1.03 -6.49
CA ILE A 211 0.18 2.39 -6.87
C ILE A 211 -1.01 3.11 -7.52
N ARG A 212 -1.74 2.45 -8.42
CA ARG A 212 -2.96 2.97 -9.03
C ARG A 212 -4.00 3.38 -7.99
N ARG A 213 -4.19 2.56 -6.96
CA ARG A 213 -5.12 2.89 -5.86
C ARG A 213 -4.65 4.11 -5.07
N ALA A 214 -3.34 4.22 -4.80
CA ALA A 214 -2.76 5.36 -4.10
C ALA A 214 -2.89 6.66 -4.92
N ILE A 215 -2.60 6.62 -6.22
CA ILE A 215 -2.73 7.78 -7.11
C ILE A 215 -4.20 8.25 -7.19
N LYS A 216 -5.15 7.32 -7.42
CA LYS A 216 -6.58 7.67 -7.44
C LYS A 216 -7.02 8.31 -6.13
N PHE A 217 -6.64 7.73 -5.00
CA PHE A 217 -6.92 8.32 -3.68
C PHE A 217 -6.32 9.71 -3.54
N ALA A 218 -5.09 9.91 -3.99
CA ALA A 218 -4.42 11.22 -3.91
C ALA A 218 -5.13 12.28 -4.77
N LEU A 219 -5.56 11.95 -5.97
CA LEU A 219 -6.33 12.83 -6.85
C LEU A 219 -7.71 13.17 -6.24
N GLU A 220 -8.46 12.17 -5.78
CA GLU A 220 -9.77 12.32 -5.14
C GLU A 220 -9.70 13.22 -3.89
N ASN A 221 -8.60 13.12 -3.13
CA ASN A 221 -8.40 13.86 -1.88
C ASN A 221 -7.49 15.09 -2.02
N LYS A 222 -7.22 15.53 -3.25
CA LYS A 222 -6.40 16.72 -3.56
C LYS A 222 -5.05 16.73 -2.82
N ARG A 223 -4.39 15.57 -2.75
CA ARG A 223 -3.06 15.44 -2.17
C ARG A 223 -2.03 16.00 -3.14
N ARG A 224 -0.89 16.45 -2.60
CA ARG A 224 0.18 17.05 -3.40
C ARG A 224 1.13 16.02 -3.99
N THR A 225 1.36 14.91 -3.29
CA THR A 225 2.43 13.98 -3.61
C THR A 225 2.02 12.55 -3.31
N VAL A 226 2.44 11.61 -4.15
CA VAL A 226 2.54 10.17 -3.86
C VAL A 226 4.00 9.79 -3.88
N THR A 227 4.50 9.21 -2.79
CA THR A 227 5.89 8.79 -2.66
C THR A 227 5.97 7.27 -2.72
N LEU A 228 6.72 6.75 -3.68
CA LEU A 228 7.07 5.34 -3.80
C LEU A 228 8.23 5.05 -2.87
N VAL A 229 7.99 4.27 -1.81
CA VAL A 229 9.03 3.91 -0.83
C VAL A 229 9.52 2.50 -1.10
N HIS A 230 10.83 2.33 -1.27
CA HIS A 230 11.43 1.08 -1.71
C HIS A 230 12.88 0.94 -1.23
N LYS A 231 13.51 -0.22 -1.42
CA LYS A 231 14.93 -0.49 -1.17
C LYS A 231 15.68 -0.89 -2.46
N GLY A 232 15.38 -0.20 -3.56
CA GLY A 232 15.87 -0.50 -4.90
C GLY A 232 17.38 -0.31 -5.12
N ASN A 233 18.09 0.37 -4.22
CA ASN A 233 19.55 0.44 -4.24
C ASN A 233 20.20 -0.91 -3.94
N ILE A 234 19.55 -1.79 -3.21
CA ILE A 234 20.02 -3.15 -2.86
C ILE A 234 19.32 -4.20 -3.73
N MET A 235 17.97 -4.16 -3.76
CA MET A 235 17.12 -5.15 -4.45
C MET A 235 16.60 -4.55 -5.76
N LYS A 236 17.45 -4.49 -6.78
CA LYS A 236 17.18 -3.76 -8.03
C LYS A 236 16.00 -4.34 -8.83
N PHE A 237 15.87 -5.66 -8.90
CA PHE A 237 14.89 -6.35 -9.74
C PHE A 237 13.55 -6.62 -9.05
N THR A 238 13.42 -6.27 -7.79
CA THR A 238 12.18 -6.34 -7.02
C THR A 238 11.78 -4.95 -6.53
N GLU A 239 12.44 -4.41 -5.54
CA GLU A 239 12.18 -3.08 -4.98
C GLU A 239 12.41 -1.95 -6.01
N GLY A 240 13.52 -2.01 -6.77
CA GLY A 240 13.79 -1.07 -7.87
C GLY A 240 12.74 -1.17 -8.97
N ALA A 241 12.36 -2.40 -9.33
CA ALA A 241 11.32 -2.64 -10.31
C ALA A 241 9.95 -2.10 -9.85
N PHE A 242 9.60 -2.21 -8.56
CA PHE A 242 8.40 -1.59 -8.00
C PHE A 242 8.33 -0.09 -8.30
N ARG A 243 9.42 0.63 -8.08
CA ARG A 243 9.56 2.05 -8.42
C ARG A 243 9.35 2.28 -9.92
N ASP A 244 10.04 1.51 -10.75
CA ASP A 244 10.05 1.70 -12.20
C ASP A 244 8.65 1.44 -12.78
N TRP A 245 7.95 0.38 -12.34
CA TRP A 245 6.56 0.12 -12.70
C TRP A 245 5.60 1.21 -12.19
N GLY A 246 5.91 1.85 -11.07
CA GLY A 246 5.14 3.00 -10.58
C GLY A 246 5.26 4.21 -11.49
N TYR A 247 6.44 4.50 -11.97
CA TYR A 247 6.67 5.58 -12.94
C TYR A 247 6.09 5.25 -14.33
N GLU A 248 6.20 4.00 -14.78
CA GLU A 248 5.56 3.53 -16.00
C GLU A 248 4.03 3.72 -15.93
N LEU A 249 3.40 3.21 -14.89
CA LEU A 249 1.97 3.38 -14.63
C LEU A 249 1.54 4.86 -14.65
N THR A 250 2.35 5.74 -14.05
CA THR A 250 2.08 7.18 -13.99
C THR A 250 2.06 7.77 -15.40
N ARG A 251 3.02 7.39 -16.24
CA ARG A 251 3.10 7.86 -17.62
C ARG A 251 1.97 7.33 -18.50
N ASP A 252 1.59 6.07 -18.29
CA ASP A 252 0.61 5.38 -19.13
C ASP A 252 -0.83 5.75 -18.78
N GLU A 253 -1.17 5.82 -17.49
CA GLU A 253 -2.56 5.95 -17.06
C GLU A 253 -2.93 7.31 -16.46
N PHE A 254 -1.96 8.08 -15.98
CA PHE A 254 -2.21 9.33 -15.24
C PHE A 254 -1.42 10.52 -15.74
N ARG A 255 -0.99 10.48 -17.00
CA ARG A 255 -0.11 11.50 -17.58
C ARG A 255 -0.67 12.91 -17.45
N GLN A 256 -1.97 13.08 -17.61
CA GLN A 256 -2.60 14.40 -17.60
C GLN A 256 -2.68 15.02 -16.20
N GLU A 257 -2.81 14.19 -15.18
CA GLU A 257 -3.01 14.62 -13.78
C GLU A 257 -1.71 14.65 -12.98
N CYS A 258 -0.68 13.91 -13.42
CA CYS A 258 0.53 13.66 -12.67
C CYS A 258 1.79 14.18 -13.36
N VAL A 259 2.80 14.49 -12.56
CA VAL A 259 4.18 14.76 -12.99
C VAL A 259 5.15 13.95 -12.12
N ILE A 260 6.19 13.40 -12.72
CA ILE A 260 7.27 12.74 -11.97
C ILE A 260 8.25 13.81 -11.47
N GLU A 261 8.81 13.62 -10.28
CA GLU A 261 9.67 14.61 -9.64
C GLU A 261 10.82 15.03 -10.56
N ARG A 262 11.49 14.09 -11.22
CA ARG A 262 12.60 14.37 -12.15
C ARG A 262 12.14 15.15 -13.40
N GLU A 263 10.96 14.84 -13.92
CA GLU A 263 10.34 15.62 -15.01
C GLU A 263 10.03 17.06 -14.56
N SER A 264 9.63 17.24 -13.30
CA SER A 264 9.39 18.59 -12.76
C SER A 264 10.64 19.45 -12.68
N TRP A 265 11.79 18.85 -12.40
CA TRP A 265 13.07 19.57 -12.41
C TRP A 265 13.45 20.01 -13.82
N ILE A 266 13.30 19.13 -14.81
CA ILE A 266 13.55 19.43 -16.22
C ILE A 266 12.70 20.62 -16.69
N LEU A 267 11.40 20.57 -16.36
CA LEU A 267 10.45 21.63 -16.72
C LEU A 267 10.74 22.95 -15.99
N ASP A 268 11.04 22.90 -14.70
CA ASP A 268 11.35 24.10 -13.91
C ASP A 268 12.63 24.79 -14.41
N ASN A 269 13.66 24.01 -14.77
CA ASN A 269 14.87 24.55 -15.37
C ASN A 269 14.58 25.27 -16.68
N LYS A 270 13.77 24.66 -17.56
CA LYS A 270 13.38 25.26 -18.85
C LYS A 270 12.47 26.46 -18.68
N ASP A 271 11.56 26.44 -17.71
CA ASP A 271 10.69 27.56 -17.37
C ASP A 271 11.50 28.78 -16.87
N LYS A 272 12.55 28.55 -16.07
CA LYS A 272 13.44 29.60 -15.57
C LYS A 272 14.38 30.14 -16.64
N ASN A 273 14.81 29.32 -17.55
CA ASN A 273 15.69 29.71 -18.66
C ASN A 273 15.25 29.04 -19.97
N PRO A 274 14.41 29.72 -20.78
CA PRO A 274 13.91 29.20 -22.05
C PRO A 274 15.01 28.84 -23.07
N ASN A 275 16.19 29.43 -22.96
CA ASN A 275 17.33 29.19 -23.88
C ASN A 275 18.21 28.01 -23.46
N LEU A 276 17.89 27.32 -22.37
CA LEU A 276 18.68 26.20 -21.88
C LEU A 276 18.74 25.08 -22.93
N THR A 277 19.96 24.62 -23.23
CA THR A 277 20.14 23.43 -24.10
C THR A 277 19.76 22.15 -23.35
N ILE A 278 19.57 21.06 -24.09
CA ILE A 278 19.29 19.73 -23.50
C ILE A 278 20.45 19.33 -22.55
N GLU A 279 21.70 19.49 -22.98
CA GLU A 279 22.87 19.16 -22.20
C GLU A 279 22.99 19.98 -20.91
N GLN A 280 22.76 21.30 -21.02
CA GLN A 280 22.76 22.18 -19.84
C GLN A 280 21.67 21.79 -18.84
N ASN A 281 20.46 21.52 -19.32
CA ASN A 281 19.37 21.08 -18.46
C ASN A 281 19.70 19.72 -17.81
N ALA A 282 20.24 18.78 -18.57
CA ALA A 282 20.65 17.48 -18.08
C ALA A 282 21.71 17.58 -16.96
N ASN A 283 22.71 18.44 -17.12
CA ASN A 283 23.73 18.69 -16.09
C ASN A 283 23.15 19.34 -14.81
N MET A 284 22.07 20.11 -14.94
CA MET A 284 21.37 20.66 -13.77
C MET A 284 20.53 19.60 -13.05
N VAL A 285 19.95 18.65 -13.78
CA VAL A 285 19.13 17.55 -13.24
C VAL A 285 20.02 16.46 -12.61
N GLU A 286 21.19 16.22 -13.20
CA GLU A 286 22.16 15.21 -12.75
C GLU A 286 23.54 15.87 -12.56
N PRO A 287 23.81 16.46 -11.38
CA PRO A 287 25.11 17.08 -11.09
C PRO A 287 26.25 16.08 -11.22
N GLY A 288 27.29 16.43 -11.96
CA GLY A 288 28.44 15.56 -12.23
C GLY A 288 28.25 14.66 -13.45
N LEU A 289 27.20 14.87 -14.24
CA LEU A 289 26.93 14.12 -15.46
C LEU A 289 28.10 14.15 -16.45
N GLU A 290 28.87 15.24 -16.49
CA GLU A 290 30.06 15.41 -17.34
C GLU A 290 31.15 14.37 -17.06
N PHE A 291 31.21 13.83 -15.85
CA PHE A 291 32.16 12.78 -15.46
C PHE A 291 31.59 11.35 -15.63
N ALA A 292 30.35 11.23 -16.01
CA ALA A 292 29.68 9.93 -16.16
C ALA A 292 30.06 9.25 -17.50
N PRO A 293 29.95 7.92 -17.60
CA PRO A 293 30.09 7.21 -18.87
C PRO A 293 29.17 7.77 -19.95
N GLU A 294 29.64 7.72 -21.21
CA GLU A 294 28.90 8.27 -22.36
C GLU A 294 27.49 7.70 -22.50
N SER A 295 27.33 6.38 -22.30
CA SER A 295 26.03 5.73 -22.35
C SER A 295 25.04 6.36 -21.37
N PHE A 296 25.47 6.63 -20.14
CA PHE A 296 24.61 7.24 -19.13
C PHE A 296 24.32 8.71 -19.45
N ARG A 297 25.29 9.46 -19.98
CA ARG A 297 25.05 10.84 -20.44
C ARG A 297 23.96 10.88 -21.51
N GLN A 298 24.02 9.99 -22.50
CA GLN A 298 23.05 9.91 -23.58
C GLN A 298 21.66 9.51 -23.07
N GLU A 299 21.56 8.63 -22.08
CA GLU A 299 20.29 8.30 -21.42
C GLU A 299 19.65 9.54 -20.78
N VAL A 300 20.44 10.34 -20.05
CA VAL A 300 19.91 11.56 -19.40
C VAL A 300 19.55 12.64 -20.44
N TYR A 301 20.36 12.80 -21.50
CA TYR A 301 20.00 13.73 -22.60
C TYR A 301 18.70 13.33 -23.29
N GLN A 302 18.51 12.04 -23.52
CA GLN A 302 17.29 11.53 -24.11
C GLN A 302 16.08 11.73 -23.16
N GLU A 303 16.25 11.52 -21.86
CA GLU A 303 15.23 11.79 -20.85
C GLU A 303 14.77 13.25 -20.88
N VAL A 304 15.72 14.19 -20.90
CA VAL A 304 15.41 15.63 -20.96
C VAL A 304 14.66 15.97 -22.26
N LYS A 305 15.16 15.48 -23.39
CA LYS A 305 14.53 15.68 -24.70
C LYS A 305 13.10 15.14 -24.69
N ASP A 306 12.92 13.89 -24.32
CA ASP A 306 11.62 13.23 -24.25
C ASP A 306 10.64 13.97 -23.34
N THR A 307 11.09 14.43 -22.19
CA THR A 307 10.26 15.19 -21.26
C THR A 307 9.77 16.49 -21.88
N LEU A 308 10.67 17.26 -22.49
CA LEU A 308 10.31 18.53 -23.11
C LEU A 308 9.38 18.35 -24.33
N GLU A 309 9.64 17.34 -25.15
CA GLU A 309 8.82 17.04 -26.34
C GLU A 309 7.43 16.49 -25.97
N LYS A 310 7.36 15.55 -25.01
CA LYS A 310 6.10 14.86 -24.70
C LYS A 310 5.18 15.66 -23.78
N ILE A 311 5.72 16.39 -22.83
CA ILE A 311 4.92 17.08 -21.80
C ILE A 311 5.23 18.58 -21.65
N GLY A 312 6.22 19.13 -22.36
CA GLY A 312 6.56 20.56 -22.28
C GLY A 312 5.39 21.48 -22.53
N ALA A 313 4.55 21.16 -23.52
CA ALA A 313 3.37 21.97 -23.85
C ALA A 313 2.26 21.89 -22.77
N THR A 314 2.08 20.78 -22.10
CA THR A 314 0.98 20.54 -21.15
C THR A 314 1.37 20.74 -19.69
N HIS A 315 2.64 20.59 -19.36
CA HIS A 315 3.17 20.66 -18.00
C HIS A 315 4.17 21.80 -17.79
N GLY A 316 4.78 22.35 -18.87
CA GLY A 316 5.67 23.51 -18.80
C GLY A 316 4.97 24.80 -18.37
N ASN A 317 5.71 25.92 -18.33
CA ASN A 317 5.22 27.22 -17.91
C ASN A 317 4.54 27.19 -16.51
N GLY A 318 5.13 26.43 -15.59
CA GLY A 318 4.64 26.28 -14.22
C GLY A 318 3.38 25.43 -14.04
N GLN A 319 2.82 24.82 -15.10
CA GLN A 319 1.61 24.00 -14.99
C GLN A 319 1.87 22.70 -14.20
N TRP A 320 3.10 22.17 -14.23
CA TRP A 320 3.51 21.02 -13.42
C TRP A 320 3.25 21.21 -11.92
N LYS A 321 3.30 22.45 -11.40
CA LYS A 321 3.03 22.78 -9.99
C LYS A 321 1.58 22.49 -9.56
N LYS A 322 0.67 22.38 -10.52
CA LYS A 322 -0.75 22.04 -10.30
C LYS A 322 -1.03 20.55 -10.39
N LYS A 323 -0.04 19.75 -10.81
CA LYS A 323 -0.16 18.30 -10.98
C LYS A 323 0.17 17.57 -9.68
N LEU A 324 -0.34 16.35 -9.56
CA LEU A 324 0.06 15.44 -8.50
C LEU A 324 1.51 15.00 -8.74
N MET A 325 2.39 15.27 -7.79
CA MET A 325 3.79 14.86 -7.86
C MET A 325 3.94 13.39 -7.51
N ILE A 326 4.60 12.62 -8.38
CA ILE A 326 5.02 11.25 -8.10
C ILE A 326 6.53 11.24 -7.92
N ASN A 327 6.99 10.82 -6.76
CA ASN A 327 8.41 10.69 -6.44
C ASN A 327 8.72 9.37 -5.77
N ASP A 328 10.01 9.07 -5.59
CA ASP A 328 10.45 7.90 -4.83
C ASP A 328 11.41 8.29 -3.70
N ARG A 329 11.50 7.42 -2.71
CA ARG A 329 12.48 7.52 -1.62
C ARG A 329 12.96 6.13 -1.24
N ILE A 330 14.25 6.01 -1.03
CA ILE A 330 14.87 4.78 -0.57
C ILE A 330 14.61 4.65 0.93
N ALA A 331 14.02 3.52 1.32
CA ALA A 331 13.88 3.16 2.72
C ALA A 331 15.24 2.76 3.29
N GLU A 332 15.83 3.64 4.08
CA GLU A 332 17.14 3.45 4.69
C GLU A 332 17.08 3.45 6.20
N ASP A 333 18.10 2.83 6.82
CA ASP A 333 18.35 3.04 8.23
C ASP A 333 18.85 4.48 8.50
N ARG A 334 18.80 4.90 9.76
CA ARG A 334 19.18 6.26 10.14
C ARG A 334 20.63 6.63 9.83
N LYS A 335 21.55 5.67 9.71
CA LYS A 335 22.96 5.92 9.43
C LYS A 335 23.16 6.26 7.96
N SER A 336 22.54 5.51 7.07
CA SER A 336 22.66 5.75 5.63
C SER A 336 21.96 7.04 5.20
N THR A 337 20.83 7.40 5.80
CA THR A 337 20.15 8.67 5.54
C THR A 337 21.03 9.88 5.91
N ARG A 338 21.84 9.78 6.94
CA ARG A 338 22.78 10.85 7.32
C ARG A 338 23.97 10.99 6.36
N LEU A 339 24.46 9.89 5.80
CA LEU A 339 25.58 9.89 4.87
C LEU A 339 25.20 10.42 3.48
N ASN A 340 23.93 10.19 3.06
CA ASN A 340 23.43 10.66 1.76
C ASN A 340 22.72 12.01 1.82
N SER A 341 22.66 12.65 2.98
CA SER A 341 21.96 13.92 3.19
C SER A 341 22.53 15.12 2.44
N SER A 342 23.71 14.98 1.83
CA SER A 342 24.29 16.01 0.96
C SER A 342 23.57 16.17 -0.38
N HIS A 343 22.73 15.20 -0.80
CA HIS A 343 22.02 15.21 -2.08
C HIS A 343 20.50 15.23 -1.97
N VAL A 344 19.95 15.17 -0.77
CA VAL A 344 18.50 15.23 -0.53
C VAL A 344 18.21 16.31 0.49
N SER A 345 18.44 17.52 0.10
CA SER A 345 17.78 18.64 0.72
C SER A 345 16.29 18.45 0.49
N GLU A 346 15.53 18.34 1.58
CA GLU A 346 14.08 18.56 1.64
C GLU A 346 13.09 17.41 1.46
N SER A 347 13.48 16.18 1.52
CA SER A 347 12.52 15.16 1.96
C SER A 347 12.48 15.14 3.48
N ARG A 348 11.91 16.15 4.06
CA ARG A 348 11.63 16.20 5.50
C ARG A 348 10.45 15.30 5.84
N MET A 349 10.69 14.02 5.86
CA MET A 349 10.08 13.22 6.91
C MET A 349 10.74 13.69 8.21
N PRO A 350 10.02 14.10 9.23
CA PRO A 350 10.64 14.37 10.51
C PRO A 350 11.34 13.10 10.93
N SER A 351 12.65 13.20 11.13
CA SER A 351 13.42 12.19 11.82
C SER A 351 12.93 12.16 13.26
N SER A 352 11.87 11.45 13.48
CA SER A 352 11.40 11.13 14.80
C SER A 352 11.58 9.66 14.98
N ALA A 353 12.49 9.47 15.85
CA ALA A 353 12.72 8.37 16.73
C ALA A 353 12.37 7.00 16.24
#